data_86ba81325584e719c76744792e28f271
#
_entry.id   86ba81325584e719c76744792e28f271
#
_cell.length_a   1.000
_cell.length_b   1.000
_cell.length_c   1.000
_cell.angle_alpha   90.00
_cell.angle_beta   90.00
_cell.angle_gamma   90.00
#
_symmetry.space_group_name_H-M   'P 1'
#
loop_
_entity.id
_entity.type
_entity.pdbx_description
1 polymer ?
#
loop_
_entity_poly.entity_id
_entity_poly.type
_entity_poly.pdbx_seq_one_letter_code
_entity_poly.pdbx_strand_id
1 'polypeptide(L)'
;MKTKSKLNVKFTFKPFSKKQLQVLFWWQSPQYKDKFAIIADGSVRAGKTVIMSFSYVRWAMMNFDGVNFGMAGKTIGSLRRNVIRDLKRMLISEHYHVKDNQSENMLTVSKNGKTNYFFLFGGTNEASQDLVQGITLGGFFFDEVALMPESFVAQATSRLSVEGSKAWFNCNPDSPYHWFKLQWIDQLAKKNAIRIHFLMKDNPSLSEETLKRYDSMYSGVFYLRYILGQWAMADGLVYDNFDREKMVVDIPKETVWEKQWISIDYGTQNATVFKLWSLSKGTWYNNAEYYYSGRETGRQKTDEQYIDDLEDFFFDHNLSRRDVKLIVDPSAASFKKALRNRGFVVVNANNNVLDGVRFMMTQMNLGKMKWTEASQYTLKEFGSYMWDKKAADRGEDAVVKEHDHCLDADRYFAMKVLYVKKQRNIKLRKEGI
;
A
#
# COMPACT_ATOMS: atom_id res chain seq x y z
N MET A 1 -32.37 -24.94 16.92
CA MET A 1 -32.20 -23.49 16.67
C MET A 1 -31.09 -22.97 17.57
N LYS A 2 -29.86 -22.77 17.06
CA LYS A 2 -28.74 -22.17 17.84
C LYS A 2 -28.75 -20.67 17.61
N THR A 3 -29.13 -19.92 18.59
CA THR A 3 -29.06 -18.47 18.67
C THR A 3 -27.59 -18.04 18.59
N LYS A 4 -27.17 -17.47 17.45
CA LYS A 4 -25.87 -16.80 17.32
C LYS A 4 -25.90 -15.59 18.21
N SER A 5 -25.09 -15.58 19.28
CA SER A 5 -24.84 -14.39 20.09
C SER A 5 -24.29 -13.28 19.20
N LYS A 6 -25.09 -12.26 18.98
CA LYS A 6 -24.66 -11.00 18.34
C LYS A 6 -23.72 -10.32 19.35
N LEU A 7 -22.41 -10.30 19.06
CA LEU A 7 -21.48 -9.38 19.70
C LEU A 7 -21.92 -7.96 19.34
N ASN A 8 -22.72 -7.34 20.19
CA ASN A 8 -23.11 -5.93 20.11
C ASN A 8 -21.93 -5.07 20.56
N VAL A 9 -20.90 -4.96 19.74
CA VAL A 9 -19.87 -3.93 19.94
C VAL A 9 -20.46 -2.63 19.44
N LYS A 10 -21.02 -1.84 20.35
CA LYS A 10 -21.56 -0.50 20.07
C LYS A 10 -20.42 0.36 19.52
N PHE A 11 -20.54 0.83 18.27
CA PHE A 11 -19.59 1.78 17.71
C PHE A 11 -19.79 3.13 18.39
N THR A 12 -18.73 3.68 18.98
CA THR A 12 -18.80 5.01 19.62
C THR A 12 -17.97 5.98 18.80
N PHE A 13 -18.62 7.02 18.30
CA PHE A 13 -17.92 8.12 17.64
C PHE A 13 -17.10 8.91 18.66
N LYS A 14 -15.83 9.17 18.35
CA LYS A 14 -15.09 10.23 18.99
C LYS A 14 -15.54 11.57 18.41
N PRO A 15 -15.38 12.68 19.14
CA PRO A 15 -15.71 14.01 18.61
C PRO A 15 -15.03 14.24 17.26
N PHE A 16 -15.79 14.74 16.29
CA PHE A 16 -15.26 15.06 14.96
C PHE A 16 -14.45 16.37 15.01
N SER A 17 -13.36 16.42 14.26
CA SER A 17 -12.64 17.68 14.02
C SER A 17 -13.45 18.63 13.15
N LYS A 18 -13.08 19.93 13.15
CA LYS A 18 -13.75 20.94 12.29
C LYS A 18 -13.77 20.53 10.82
N LYS A 19 -12.66 20.00 10.29
CA LYS A 19 -12.59 19.51 8.90
C LYS A 19 -13.49 18.30 8.66
N GLN A 20 -13.56 17.39 9.62
CA GLN A 20 -14.48 16.24 9.50
C GLN A 20 -15.94 16.69 9.53
N LEU A 21 -16.32 17.65 10.35
CA LEU A 21 -17.67 18.24 10.35
C LEU A 21 -17.96 18.97 9.02
N GLN A 22 -16.99 19.67 8.45
CA GLN A 22 -17.11 20.30 7.15
C GLN A 22 -17.38 19.26 6.05
N VAL A 23 -16.67 18.12 6.04
CA VAL A 23 -16.94 16.99 5.13
C VAL A 23 -18.31 16.39 5.40
N LEU A 24 -18.71 16.24 6.64
CA LEU A 24 -19.98 15.58 6.98
C LEU A 24 -21.19 16.34 6.45
N PHE A 25 -21.12 17.69 6.42
CA PHE A 25 -22.26 18.57 6.12
C PHE A 25 -22.05 19.49 4.88
N TRP A 26 -20.98 19.32 4.08
CA TRP A 26 -20.70 20.20 2.95
C TRP A 26 -21.88 20.36 1.97
N TRP A 27 -22.59 19.27 1.73
CA TRP A 27 -23.74 19.21 0.81
C TRP A 27 -25.01 19.88 1.34
N GLN A 28 -25.03 20.27 2.61
CA GLN A 28 -26.08 21.08 3.23
C GLN A 28 -25.64 22.54 3.46
N SER A 29 -24.32 22.77 3.42
CA SER A 29 -23.78 24.11 3.67
C SER A 29 -24.22 25.09 2.56
N PRO A 30 -24.79 26.26 2.90
CA PRO A 30 -25.16 27.27 1.90
C PRO A 30 -24.04 27.63 0.92
N GLN A 31 -22.79 27.58 1.38
CA GLN A 31 -21.61 27.87 0.59
C GLN A 31 -21.28 26.78 -0.44
N TYR A 32 -21.61 25.49 -0.17
CA TYR A 32 -21.10 24.36 -0.94
C TYR A 32 -22.19 23.43 -1.48
N LYS A 33 -23.46 23.60 -1.09
CA LYS A 33 -24.56 22.70 -1.47
C LYS A 33 -24.72 22.51 -2.98
N ASP A 34 -24.37 23.54 -3.75
CA ASP A 34 -24.48 23.54 -5.22
C ASP A 34 -23.21 23.01 -5.92
N LYS A 35 -22.21 22.62 -5.16
CA LYS A 35 -21.00 21.98 -5.70
C LYS A 35 -21.29 20.53 -6.09
N PHE A 36 -20.66 20.10 -7.20
CA PHE A 36 -20.78 18.73 -7.70
C PHE A 36 -19.96 17.73 -6.88
N ALA A 37 -18.75 18.12 -6.47
CA ALA A 37 -17.83 17.18 -5.84
C ALA A 37 -17.11 17.74 -4.63
N ILE A 38 -16.70 16.82 -3.72
CA ILE A 38 -15.78 17.08 -2.63
C ILE A 38 -14.56 16.20 -2.75
N ILE A 39 -13.37 16.79 -2.55
CA ILE A 39 -12.07 16.12 -2.55
C ILE A 39 -11.46 16.26 -1.16
N ALA A 40 -11.18 15.14 -0.50
CA ALA A 40 -10.41 15.08 0.75
C ALA A 40 -9.03 14.47 0.45
N ASP A 41 -8.00 15.30 0.31
CA ASP A 41 -6.63 14.85 0.13
C ASP A 41 -5.76 15.13 1.37
N GLY A 42 -4.57 14.56 1.41
CA GLY A 42 -3.60 14.84 2.48
C GLY A 42 -3.03 13.59 3.13
N SER A 43 -2.45 13.75 4.33
CA SER A 43 -1.63 12.74 4.98
C SER A 43 -2.39 11.44 5.29
N VAL A 44 -1.64 10.36 5.45
CA VAL A 44 -2.19 9.06 5.89
C VAL A 44 -2.78 9.17 7.30
N ARG A 45 -3.73 8.28 7.63
CA ARG A 45 -4.37 8.23 8.96
C ARG A 45 -5.10 9.50 9.42
N ALA A 46 -5.31 10.46 8.53
CA ALA A 46 -6.00 11.72 8.83
C ALA A 46 -7.52 11.57 9.04
N GLY A 47 -8.07 10.37 8.88
CA GLY A 47 -9.50 10.08 9.09
C GLY A 47 -10.38 10.37 7.88
N LYS A 48 -9.79 10.66 6.71
CA LYS A 48 -10.50 10.97 5.45
C LYS A 48 -11.53 9.91 5.07
N THR A 49 -11.09 8.66 4.89
CA THR A 49 -11.94 7.54 4.43
C THR A 49 -13.19 7.36 5.30
N VAL A 50 -13.04 7.44 6.61
CA VAL A 50 -14.14 7.26 7.57
C VAL A 50 -15.21 8.32 7.38
N ILE A 51 -14.80 9.59 7.40
CA ILE A 51 -15.77 10.68 7.32
C ILE A 51 -16.36 10.85 5.93
N MET A 52 -15.59 10.61 4.87
CA MET A 52 -16.04 10.70 3.49
C MET A 52 -17.10 9.64 3.18
N SER A 53 -16.83 8.38 3.52
CA SER A 53 -17.80 7.29 3.29
C SER A 53 -19.08 7.47 4.09
N PHE A 54 -18.99 7.94 5.33
CA PHE A 54 -20.15 8.18 6.17
C PHE A 54 -20.97 9.40 5.69
N SER A 55 -20.30 10.51 5.33
CA SER A 55 -20.95 11.68 4.70
C SER A 55 -21.70 11.31 3.44
N TYR A 56 -21.09 10.50 2.57
CA TYR A 56 -21.64 10.03 1.32
C TYR A 56 -22.95 9.26 1.51
N VAL A 57 -22.96 8.24 2.36
CA VAL A 57 -24.16 7.44 2.59
C VAL A 57 -25.26 8.25 3.29
N ARG A 58 -24.91 9.12 4.25
CA ARG A 58 -25.90 10.02 4.87
C ARG A 58 -26.56 10.94 3.85
N TRP A 59 -25.78 11.56 2.97
CA TRP A 59 -26.30 12.38 1.89
C TRP A 59 -27.26 11.60 1.00
N ALA A 60 -26.87 10.42 0.54
CA ALA A 60 -27.69 9.58 -0.30
C ALA A 60 -29.03 9.23 0.36
N MET A 61 -29.00 8.82 1.63
CA MET A 61 -30.21 8.42 2.38
C MET A 61 -31.12 9.59 2.75
N MET A 62 -30.59 10.81 2.85
CA MET A 62 -31.43 12.00 3.13
C MET A 62 -32.13 12.50 1.87
N ASN A 63 -31.50 12.40 0.70
CA ASN A 63 -31.98 13.06 -0.51
C ASN A 63 -32.67 12.13 -1.50
N PHE A 64 -32.46 10.80 -1.42
CA PHE A 64 -32.93 9.85 -2.43
C PHE A 64 -33.68 8.67 -1.82
N ASP A 65 -34.48 8.01 -2.66
CA ASP A 65 -35.17 6.73 -2.37
C ASP A 65 -35.22 5.89 -3.63
N GLY A 66 -34.88 4.61 -3.56
CA GLY A 66 -34.88 3.68 -4.68
C GLY A 66 -33.74 3.88 -5.69
N VAL A 67 -32.69 4.64 -5.34
CA VAL A 67 -31.63 5.04 -6.28
C VAL A 67 -30.36 4.21 -6.12
N ASN A 68 -29.66 3.99 -7.24
CA ASN A 68 -28.38 3.30 -7.27
C ASN A 68 -27.23 4.28 -7.04
N PHE A 69 -26.21 3.84 -6.30
CA PHE A 69 -25.02 4.58 -5.94
C PHE A 69 -23.77 3.72 -6.17
N GLY A 70 -22.61 4.35 -6.46
CA GLY A 70 -21.34 3.65 -6.65
C GLY A 70 -20.36 3.91 -5.50
N MET A 71 -19.57 2.90 -5.13
CA MET A 71 -18.42 3.02 -4.23
C MET A 71 -17.26 2.24 -4.82
N ALA A 72 -16.09 2.86 -4.99
CA ALA A 72 -14.91 2.20 -5.52
C ALA A 72 -13.71 2.29 -4.58
N GLY A 73 -12.87 1.25 -4.62
CA GLY A 73 -11.52 1.22 -4.08
C GLY A 73 -10.59 0.60 -5.13
N LYS A 74 -9.28 0.55 -4.88
CA LYS A 74 -8.32 -0.10 -5.78
C LYS A 74 -8.78 -1.51 -6.17
N THR A 75 -9.29 -2.28 -5.20
CA THR A 75 -9.96 -3.57 -5.42
C THR A 75 -11.20 -3.66 -4.54
N ILE A 76 -12.20 -4.47 -4.94
CA ILE A 76 -13.39 -4.74 -4.12
C ILE A 76 -12.98 -5.29 -2.74
N GLY A 77 -11.97 -6.16 -2.69
CA GLY A 77 -11.46 -6.73 -1.45
C GLY A 77 -10.85 -5.69 -0.51
N SER A 78 -10.09 -4.70 -1.03
CA SER A 78 -9.57 -3.58 -0.22
C SER A 78 -10.68 -2.64 0.24
N LEU A 79 -11.62 -2.30 -0.63
CA LEU A 79 -12.79 -1.48 -0.31
C LEU A 79 -13.60 -2.10 0.85
N ARG A 80 -13.89 -3.40 0.77
CA ARG A 80 -14.62 -4.11 1.83
C ARG A 80 -13.89 -4.10 3.17
N ARG A 81 -12.55 -4.30 3.17
CA ARG A 81 -11.74 -4.30 4.40
C ARG A 81 -11.58 -2.92 5.02
N ASN A 82 -11.30 -1.91 4.19
CA ASN A 82 -10.87 -0.59 4.65
C ASN A 82 -12.03 0.37 4.88
N VAL A 83 -13.11 0.22 4.10
CA VAL A 83 -14.26 1.12 4.13
C VAL A 83 -15.52 0.42 4.66
N ILE A 84 -16.00 -0.60 3.94
CA ILE A 84 -17.35 -1.14 4.14
C ILE A 84 -17.54 -1.73 5.54
N ARG A 85 -16.52 -2.40 6.08
CA ARG A 85 -16.62 -3.01 7.41
C ARG A 85 -16.94 -1.99 8.50
N ASP A 86 -16.22 -0.88 8.50
CA ASP A 86 -16.36 0.14 9.55
C ASP A 86 -17.54 1.08 9.24
N LEU A 87 -17.82 1.36 7.97
CA LEU A 87 -19.02 2.07 7.53
C LEU A 87 -20.32 1.37 7.98
N LYS A 88 -20.42 0.05 7.82
CA LYS A 88 -21.57 -0.73 8.30
C LYS A 88 -21.79 -0.58 9.80
N ARG A 89 -20.70 -0.58 10.60
CA ARG A 89 -20.79 -0.40 12.05
C ARG A 89 -21.31 1.00 12.41
N MET A 90 -20.80 2.03 11.71
CA MET A 90 -21.26 3.42 11.90
C MET A 90 -22.74 3.58 11.55
N LEU A 91 -23.15 3.06 10.40
CA LEU A 91 -24.54 3.14 9.94
C LEU A 91 -25.49 2.41 10.90
N ILE A 92 -25.13 1.23 11.37
CA ILE A 92 -25.95 0.47 12.34
C ILE A 92 -26.08 1.22 13.66
N SER A 93 -24.99 1.89 14.14
CA SER A 93 -25.06 2.70 15.36
C SER A 93 -25.96 3.93 15.24
N GLU A 94 -26.18 4.41 14.02
CA GLU A 94 -27.10 5.49 13.66
C GLU A 94 -28.49 4.97 13.24
N HIS A 95 -28.82 3.73 13.59
CA HIS A 95 -30.11 3.09 13.32
C HIS A 95 -30.45 2.91 11.82
N TYR A 96 -29.43 2.79 10.94
CA TYR A 96 -29.65 2.32 9.58
C TYR A 96 -29.72 0.79 9.56
N HIS A 97 -30.61 0.26 8.74
CA HIS A 97 -30.60 -1.16 8.39
C HIS A 97 -29.69 -1.36 7.18
N VAL A 98 -28.69 -2.26 7.29
CA VAL A 98 -27.70 -2.51 6.24
C VAL A 98 -27.67 -3.99 5.90
N LYS A 99 -28.03 -4.34 4.67
CA LYS A 99 -27.91 -5.70 4.10
C LYS A 99 -26.73 -5.72 3.14
N ASP A 100 -25.78 -6.63 3.34
CA ASP A 100 -24.58 -6.79 2.51
C ASP A 100 -24.73 -8.04 1.63
N ASN A 101 -25.02 -7.85 0.34
CA ASN A 101 -25.05 -8.90 -0.65
C ASN A 101 -23.66 -9.05 -1.29
N GLN A 102 -22.91 -10.04 -0.81
CA GLN A 102 -21.53 -10.25 -1.26
C GLN A 102 -21.42 -10.80 -2.69
N SER A 103 -22.41 -11.58 -3.15
CA SER A 103 -22.44 -12.16 -4.49
C SER A 103 -22.67 -11.11 -5.58
N GLU A 104 -23.45 -10.09 -5.27
CA GLU A 104 -23.73 -8.96 -6.19
C GLU A 104 -22.82 -7.76 -5.96
N ASN A 105 -21.91 -7.83 -4.99
CA ASN A 105 -21.07 -6.70 -4.57
C ASN A 105 -21.91 -5.44 -4.27
N MET A 106 -23.00 -5.58 -3.54
CA MET A 106 -23.96 -4.51 -3.28
C MET A 106 -24.34 -4.42 -1.79
N LEU A 107 -24.44 -3.19 -1.29
CA LEU A 107 -25.07 -2.90 -0.01
C LEU A 107 -26.46 -2.30 -0.24
N THR A 108 -27.48 -2.83 0.45
CA THR A 108 -28.77 -2.18 0.58
C THR A 108 -28.82 -1.45 1.91
N VAL A 109 -29.09 -0.16 1.90
CA VAL A 109 -29.17 0.66 3.10
C VAL A 109 -30.59 1.22 3.20
N SER A 110 -31.25 1.01 4.36
CA SER A 110 -32.61 1.48 4.60
C SER A 110 -32.71 2.24 5.93
N LYS A 111 -33.51 3.30 5.94
CA LYS A 111 -33.88 4.07 7.15
C LYS A 111 -35.12 4.89 6.88
N ASN A 112 -36.04 4.95 7.84
CA ASN A 112 -37.27 5.78 7.79
C ASN A 112 -38.10 5.60 6.50
N GLY A 113 -38.27 4.36 6.07
CA GLY A 113 -39.03 4.04 4.87
C GLY A 113 -38.31 4.19 3.53
N LYS A 114 -37.13 4.81 3.51
CA LYS A 114 -36.30 4.94 2.31
C LYS A 114 -35.29 3.79 2.19
N THR A 115 -35.00 3.39 0.94
CA THR A 115 -34.01 2.34 0.63
C THR A 115 -33.21 2.72 -0.59
N ASN A 116 -31.86 2.65 -0.49
CA ASN A 116 -30.94 2.90 -1.60
C ASN A 116 -29.91 1.77 -1.73
N TYR A 117 -29.34 1.63 -2.93
CA TYR A 117 -28.48 0.53 -3.34
C TYR A 117 -27.05 1.04 -3.65
N PHE A 118 -26.02 0.48 -2.99
CA PHE A 118 -24.63 0.90 -3.14
C PHE A 118 -23.82 -0.23 -3.76
N PHE A 119 -23.46 -0.09 -5.03
CA PHE A 119 -22.66 -1.04 -5.79
C PHE A 119 -21.17 -0.83 -5.50
N LEU A 120 -20.43 -1.93 -5.30
CA LEU A 120 -19.01 -1.92 -4.94
C LEU A 120 -18.15 -2.31 -6.15
N PHE A 121 -17.21 -1.44 -6.52
CA PHE A 121 -16.35 -1.61 -7.68
C PHE A 121 -14.88 -1.69 -7.28
N GLY A 122 -14.05 -2.29 -8.15
CA GLY A 122 -12.60 -2.25 -8.09
C GLY A 122 -12.04 -1.49 -9.28
N GLY A 123 -11.31 -0.40 -9.05
CA GLY A 123 -10.62 0.38 -10.09
C GLY A 123 -9.15 -0.04 -10.20
N THR A 124 -8.87 -1.26 -10.69
CA THR A 124 -7.50 -1.81 -10.68
C THR A 124 -6.71 -1.48 -11.93
N ASN A 125 -7.36 -1.42 -13.09
CA ASN A 125 -6.76 -1.22 -14.41
C ASN A 125 -7.77 -0.57 -15.37
N GLU A 126 -7.34 -0.27 -16.59
CA GLU A 126 -8.15 0.39 -17.61
C GLU A 126 -9.44 -0.37 -17.94
N ALA A 127 -9.42 -1.71 -17.95
CA ALA A 127 -10.62 -2.51 -18.19
C ALA A 127 -11.70 -2.37 -17.10
N SER A 128 -11.34 -1.80 -15.93
CA SER A 128 -12.31 -1.55 -14.86
C SER A 128 -13.40 -0.55 -15.24
N GLN A 129 -13.19 0.30 -16.26
CA GLN A 129 -14.20 1.20 -16.78
C GLN A 129 -15.46 0.48 -17.28
N ASP A 130 -15.34 -0.76 -17.77
CA ASP A 130 -16.45 -1.56 -18.29
C ASP A 130 -17.42 -1.97 -17.18
N LEU A 131 -16.96 -2.06 -15.93
CA LEU A 131 -17.79 -2.45 -14.79
C LEU A 131 -18.89 -1.46 -14.46
N VAL A 132 -18.75 -0.20 -14.88
CA VAL A 132 -19.71 0.87 -14.62
C VAL A 132 -20.51 1.27 -15.87
N GLN A 133 -20.36 0.54 -16.97
CA GLN A 133 -21.15 0.79 -18.19
C GLN A 133 -22.63 0.43 -17.98
N GLY A 134 -23.51 1.23 -18.56
CA GLY A 134 -24.96 0.96 -18.57
C GLY A 134 -25.69 1.21 -17.25
N ILE A 135 -24.99 1.59 -16.15
CA ILE A 135 -25.64 1.88 -14.87
C ILE A 135 -25.90 3.40 -14.74
N THR A 136 -27.07 3.77 -14.22
CA THR A 136 -27.40 5.14 -13.84
C THR A 136 -27.23 5.30 -12.33
N LEU A 137 -26.47 6.30 -11.90
CA LEU A 137 -26.09 6.50 -10.51
C LEU A 137 -26.49 7.88 -9.98
N GLY A 138 -26.98 7.92 -8.74
CA GLY A 138 -27.23 9.15 -7.99
C GLY A 138 -25.96 9.76 -7.37
N GLY A 139 -24.89 9.00 -7.25
CA GLY A 139 -23.62 9.49 -6.72
C GLY A 139 -22.53 8.44 -6.77
N PHE A 140 -21.28 8.88 -6.49
CA PHE A 140 -20.13 7.97 -6.44
C PHE A 140 -19.12 8.37 -5.36
N PHE A 141 -18.60 7.39 -4.64
CA PHE A 141 -17.51 7.55 -3.68
C PHE A 141 -16.27 6.77 -4.14
N PHE A 142 -15.14 7.47 -4.27
CA PHE A 142 -13.85 6.92 -4.67
C PHE A 142 -12.88 6.93 -3.48
N ASP A 143 -12.54 5.75 -2.96
CA ASP A 143 -11.55 5.58 -1.90
C ASP A 143 -10.17 5.34 -2.50
N GLU A 144 -9.19 6.18 -2.14
CA GLU A 144 -7.84 6.17 -2.72
C GLU A 144 -7.82 6.40 -4.24
N VAL A 145 -8.53 7.44 -4.72
CA VAL A 145 -8.72 7.71 -6.16
C VAL A 145 -7.41 7.86 -6.94
N ALA A 146 -6.34 8.33 -6.32
CA ALA A 146 -5.02 8.41 -6.94
C ALA A 146 -4.42 7.04 -7.33
N LEU A 147 -4.98 5.93 -6.84
CA LEU A 147 -4.58 4.58 -7.22
C LEU A 147 -5.43 3.97 -8.34
N MET A 148 -6.38 4.74 -8.90
CA MET A 148 -7.30 4.29 -9.93
C MET A 148 -6.92 4.87 -11.29
N PRO A 149 -7.18 4.15 -12.40
CA PRO A 149 -7.03 4.68 -13.75
C PRO A 149 -7.96 5.87 -13.98
N GLU A 150 -7.48 6.85 -14.75
CA GLU A 150 -8.26 8.01 -15.16
C GLU A 150 -9.52 7.61 -15.91
N SER A 151 -9.41 6.66 -16.85
CA SER A 151 -10.53 6.14 -17.65
C SER A 151 -11.68 5.61 -16.79
N PHE A 152 -11.36 4.85 -15.73
CA PHE A 152 -12.37 4.35 -14.80
C PHE A 152 -13.12 5.48 -14.08
N VAL A 153 -12.38 6.48 -13.58
CA VAL A 153 -12.98 7.62 -12.85
C VAL A 153 -13.81 8.50 -13.79
N ALA A 154 -13.33 8.74 -15.01
CA ALA A 154 -14.06 9.47 -16.03
C ALA A 154 -15.36 8.75 -16.40
N GLN A 155 -15.30 7.43 -16.63
CA GLN A 155 -16.47 6.62 -16.94
C GLN A 155 -17.48 6.61 -15.79
N ALA A 156 -17.02 6.39 -14.55
CA ALA A 156 -17.89 6.37 -13.38
C ALA A 156 -18.57 7.73 -13.13
N THR A 157 -17.85 8.83 -13.29
CA THR A 157 -18.43 10.17 -13.13
C THR A 157 -19.42 10.52 -14.24
N SER A 158 -19.24 10.01 -15.47
CA SER A 158 -20.21 10.19 -16.57
C SER A 158 -21.56 9.48 -16.33
N ARG A 159 -21.62 8.52 -15.38
CA ARG A 159 -22.85 7.81 -14.97
C ARG A 159 -23.69 8.56 -13.93
N LEU A 160 -23.21 9.69 -13.44
CA LEU A 160 -23.90 10.52 -12.46
C LEU A 160 -24.92 11.41 -13.16
N SER A 161 -26.04 10.83 -13.59
CA SER A 161 -27.06 11.49 -14.40
C SER A 161 -28.41 11.67 -13.67
N VAL A 162 -28.50 11.23 -12.42
CA VAL A 162 -29.67 11.54 -11.58
C VAL A 162 -29.58 13.00 -11.13
N GLU A 163 -30.71 13.72 -11.15
CA GLU A 163 -30.75 15.10 -10.69
C GLU A 163 -30.22 15.23 -9.25
N GLY A 164 -29.35 16.23 -9.02
CA GLY A 164 -28.70 16.45 -7.73
C GLY A 164 -27.54 15.48 -7.42
N SER A 165 -27.09 14.68 -8.41
CA SER A 165 -25.97 13.76 -8.23
C SER A 165 -24.67 14.45 -7.81
N LYS A 166 -23.85 13.76 -7.01
CA LYS A 166 -22.59 14.29 -6.47
C LYS A 166 -21.51 13.21 -6.36
N ALA A 167 -20.23 13.66 -6.28
CA ALA A 167 -19.08 12.78 -6.14
C ALA A 167 -18.23 13.09 -4.89
N TRP A 168 -17.72 12.05 -4.25
CA TRP A 168 -16.78 12.11 -3.13
C TRP A 168 -15.48 11.43 -3.53
N PHE A 169 -14.35 12.15 -3.39
CA PHE A 169 -13.02 11.64 -3.68
C PHE A 169 -12.13 11.75 -2.45
N ASN A 170 -11.44 10.69 -2.08
CA ASN A 170 -10.33 10.80 -1.16
C ASN A 170 -9.06 10.19 -1.72
N CYS A 171 -7.91 10.75 -1.34
CA CYS A 171 -6.60 10.20 -1.67
C CYS A 171 -5.51 10.67 -0.71
N ASN A 172 -4.38 9.96 -0.76
CA ASN A 172 -3.11 10.52 -0.34
C ASN A 172 -2.45 11.17 -1.55
N PRO A 173 -1.60 12.20 -1.37
CA PRO A 173 -0.86 12.80 -2.45
C PRO A 173 0.10 11.82 -3.14
N ASP A 174 0.37 12.10 -4.39
CA ASP A 174 1.31 11.43 -5.27
C ASP A 174 2.21 12.46 -5.97
N SER A 175 2.67 12.21 -7.21
CA SER A 175 3.38 13.18 -8.03
C SER A 175 2.54 14.44 -8.29
N PRO A 176 3.14 15.64 -8.34
CA PRO A 176 2.44 16.87 -8.74
C PRO A 176 1.92 16.82 -10.18
N TYR A 177 2.46 15.93 -11.02
CA TYR A 177 2.01 15.70 -12.40
C TYR A 177 0.97 14.57 -12.54
N HIS A 178 0.53 14.00 -11.44
CA HIS A 178 -0.48 12.94 -11.44
C HIS A 178 -1.80 13.44 -12.03
N TRP A 179 -2.46 12.63 -12.89
CA TRP A 179 -3.69 12.99 -13.60
C TRP A 179 -4.78 13.56 -12.68
N PHE A 180 -4.99 12.98 -11.49
CA PHE A 180 -6.02 13.45 -10.56
C PHE A 180 -5.70 14.85 -10.00
N LYS A 181 -4.42 15.13 -9.73
CA LYS A 181 -3.97 16.47 -9.33
C LYS A 181 -4.25 17.49 -10.43
N LEU A 182 -3.78 17.22 -11.65
CA LEU A 182 -3.89 18.14 -12.77
C LEU A 182 -5.33 18.39 -13.22
N GLN A 183 -6.17 17.34 -13.24
CA GLN A 183 -7.52 17.45 -13.80
C GLN A 183 -8.61 17.77 -12.78
N TRP A 184 -8.38 17.48 -11.48
CA TRP A 184 -9.38 17.68 -10.43
C TRP A 184 -8.93 18.73 -9.42
N ILE A 185 -7.79 18.52 -8.76
CA ILE A 185 -7.35 19.40 -7.67
C ILE A 185 -6.97 20.79 -8.19
N ASP A 186 -6.28 20.88 -9.33
CA ASP A 186 -5.90 22.15 -9.95
C ASP A 186 -7.03 22.78 -10.77
N GLN A 187 -8.14 22.07 -10.97
CA GLN A 187 -9.30 22.51 -11.78
C GLN A 187 -10.59 22.57 -10.94
N LEU A 188 -10.52 22.89 -9.65
CA LEU A 188 -11.68 22.87 -8.74
C LEU A 188 -12.87 23.68 -9.27
N ALA A 189 -12.62 24.87 -9.81
CA ALA A 189 -13.67 25.73 -10.36
C ALA A 189 -14.35 25.06 -11.57
N LYS A 190 -13.58 24.54 -12.52
CA LYS A 190 -14.08 23.87 -13.73
C LYS A 190 -14.85 22.58 -13.40
N LYS A 191 -14.40 21.85 -12.40
CA LYS A 191 -15.04 20.60 -11.90
C LYS A 191 -16.20 20.86 -10.95
N ASN A 192 -16.49 22.12 -10.66
CA ASN A 192 -17.47 22.50 -9.63
C ASN A 192 -17.26 21.76 -8.31
N ALA A 193 -16.02 21.68 -7.86
CA ALA A 193 -15.58 20.89 -6.71
C ALA A 193 -15.03 21.76 -5.57
N ILE A 194 -15.04 21.20 -4.36
CA ILE A 194 -14.31 21.74 -3.22
C ILE A 194 -13.21 20.80 -2.78
N ARG A 195 -12.17 21.35 -2.19
CA ARG A 195 -11.06 20.57 -1.62
C ARG A 195 -10.92 20.85 -0.13
N ILE A 196 -10.77 19.80 0.66
CA ILE A 196 -10.43 19.88 2.08
C ILE A 196 -9.16 19.07 2.29
N HIS A 197 -8.09 19.77 2.63
CA HIS A 197 -6.79 19.16 2.87
C HIS A 197 -6.66 18.71 4.32
N PHE A 198 -6.31 17.43 4.53
CA PHE A 198 -6.20 16.78 5.83
C PHE A 198 -4.76 16.46 6.21
N LEU A 199 -4.41 16.73 7.46
CA LEU A 199 -3.17 16.26 8.10
C LEU A 199 -3.49 15.27 9.22
N MET A 200 -2.54 14.45 9.63
CA MET A 200 -2.77 13.47 10.71
C MET A 200 -3.28 14.11 11.99
N LYS A 201 -2.83 15.33 12.32
CA LYS A 201 -3.29 16.10 13.48
C LYS A 201 -4.79 16.49 13.42
N ASP A 202 -5.42 16.42 12.26
CA ASP A 202 -6.86 16.65 12.10
C ASP A 202 -7.71 15.44 12.51
N ASN A 203 -7.06 14.31 12.85
CA ASN A 203 -7.73 13.11 13.32
C ASN A 203 -7.69 13.02 14.87
N PRO A 204 -8.78 13.35 15.57
CA PRO A 204 -8.81 13.35 17.02
C PRO A 204 -8.68 11.95 17.64
N SER A 205 -8.67 10.90 16.81
CA SER A 205 -8.51 9.52 17.28
C SER A 205 -7.05 9.10 17.45
N LEU A 206 -6.09 9.88 16.96
CA LEU A 206 -4.66 9.59 17.08
C LEU A 206 -4.09 10.18 18.39
N SER A 207 -3.29 9.38 19.09
CA SER A 207 -2.48 9.87 20.21
C SER A 207 -1.20 10.55 19.71
N GLU A 208 -0.59 11.39 20.53
CA GLU A 208 0.70 12.01 20.23
C GLU A 208 1.81 10.97 20.00
N GLU A 209 1.81 9.89 20.76
CA GLU A 209 2.74 8.78 20.58
C GLU A 209 2.57 8.16 19.19
N THR A 210 1.33 7.97 18.74
CA THR A 210 1.04 7.47 17.39
C THR A 210 1.54 8.44 16.32
N LEU A 211 1.36 9.74 16.49
CA LEU A 211 1.85 10.76 15.56
C LEU A 211 3.38 10.72 15.45
N LYS A 212 4.10 10.72 16.58
CA LYS A 212 5.57 10.61 16.62
C LYS A 212 6.07 9.33 15.95
N ARG A 213 5.39 8.21 16.17
CA ARG A 213 5.75 6.93 15.52
C ARG A 213 5.60 6.99 14.01
N TYR A 214 4.53 7.59 13.48
CA TYR A 214 4.36 7.76 12.03
C TYR A 214 5.40 8.72 11.46
N ASP A 215 5.73 9.78 12.15
CA ASP A 215 6.75 10.74 11.77
C ASP A 215 8.12 10.08 11.56
N SER A 216 8.50 9.16 12.44
CA SER A 216 9.76 8.41 12.34
C SER A 216 9.77 7.26 11.34
N MET A 217 8.60 6.85 10.80
CA MET A 217 8.50 5.70 9.88
C MET A 217 8.80 6.04 8.43
N TYR A 218 8.58 7.29 8.04
CA TYR A 218 8.69 7.71 6.64
C TYR A 218 9.89 8.65 6.46
N SER A 219 10.43 8.68 5.25
CA SER A 219 11.51 9.58 4.82
C SER A 219 11.33 9.95 3.36
N GLY A 220 12.14 10.87 2.84
CA GLY A 220 12.14 11.29 1.45
C GLY A 220 10.77 11.71 0.94
N VAL A 221 10.47 11.38 -0.30
CA VAL A 221 9.19 11.69 -0.95
C VAL A 221 8.00 11.11 -0.20
N PHE A 222 8.15 9.97 0.46
CA PHE A 222 7.06 9.37 1.22
C PHE A 222 6.74 10.14 2.50
N TYR A 223 7.71 10.80 3.12
CA TYR A 223 7.49 11.71 4.23
C TYR A 223 6.70 12.94 3.76
N LEU A 224 7.11 13.55 2.65
CA LEU A 224 6.40 14.69 2.06
C LEU A 224 4.93 14.36 1.75
N ARG A 225 4.68 13.21 1.10
CA ARG A 225 3.35 12.79 0.69
C ARG A 225 2.46 12.32 1.84
N TYR A 226 2.98 11.42 2.70
CA TYR A 226 2.17 10.69 3.66
C TYR A 226 2.11 11.36 5.04
N ILE A 227 3.13 12.13 5.42
CA ILE A 227 3.16 12.87 6.69
C ILE A 227 2.74 14.32 6.47
N LEU A 228 3.41 15.03 5.57
CA LEU A 228 3.12 16.43 5.31
C LEU A 228 1.92 16.65 4.35
N GLY A 229 1.43 15.59 3.70
CA GLY A 229 0.28 15.65 2.82
C GLY A 229 0.52 16.43 1.52
N GLN A 230 1.76 16.54 1.08
CA GLN A 230 2.17 17.33 -0.09
C GLN A 230 2.18 16.48 -1.37
N TRP A 231 1.74 17.06 -2.47
CA TRP A 231 1.97 16.50 -3.80
C TRP A 231 3.43 16.79 -4.17
N ALA A 232 4.28 15.77 -4.11
CA ALA A 232 5.72 15.89 -4.26
C ALA A 232 6.26 14.91 -5.30
N MET A 233 7.26 15.36 -6.07
CA MET A 233 7.94 14.54 -7.05
C MET A 233 8.95 13.62 -6.38
N ALA A 234 9.03 12.37 -6.83
CA ALA A 234 10.11 11.48 -6.49
C ALA A 234 11.35 11.87 -7.33
N ASP A 235 12.41 12.32 -6.68
CA ASP A 235 13.65 12.78 -7.31
C ASP A 235 14.85 12.45 -6.44
N GLY A 236 16.03 12.36 -7.05
CA GLY A 236 17.28 12.05 -6.37
C GLY A 236 17.43 10.56 -6.02
N LEU A 237 18.13 10.27 -4.95
CA LEU A 237 18.37 8.90 -4.47
C LEU A 237 17.08 8.24 -3.99
N VAL A 238 16.90 6.97 -4.34
CA VAL A 238 15.73 6.18 -3.91
C VAL A 238 15.73 5.97 -2.40
N TYR A 239 16.90 5.63 -1.83
CA TYR A 239 17.08 5.43 -0.39
C TYR A 239 17.86 6.59 0.22
N ASP A 240 17.33 7.80 0.15
CA ASP A 240 17.91 9.03 0.68
C ASP A 240 18.03 9.05 2.22
N ASN A 241 17.39 8.10 2.88
CA ASN A 241 17.47 7.87 4.33
C ASN A 241 18.62 6.93 4.74
N PHE A 242 19.42 6.44 3.79
CA PHE A 242 20.56 5.59 4.12
C PHE A 242 21.65 6.41 4.81
N ASP A 243 21.93 6.06 6.06
CA ASP A 243 22.98 6.67 6.89
C ASP A 243 24.03 5.59 7.21
N ARG A 244 25.19 5.69 6.54
CA ARG A 244 26.25 4.69 6.68
C ARG A 244 26.72 4.53 8.12
N GLU A 245 26.87 5.63 8.86
CA GLU A 245 27.38 5.60 10.25
C GLU A 245 26.44 4.87 11.20
N LYS A 246 25.12 4.95 10.94
CA LYS A 246 24.10 4.30 11.77
C LYS A 246 23.70 2.92 11.30
N MET A 247 23.82 2.64 10.00
CA MET A 247 23.23 1.46 9.37
C MET A 247 24.25 0.41 8.97
N VAL A 248 25.53 0.76 8.86
CA VAL A 248 26.62 -0.20 8.66
C VAL A 248 27.30 -0.44 10.00
N VAL A 249 27.36 -1.70 10.42
CA VAL A 249 27.78 -2.08 11.76
C VAL A 249 28.74 -3.27 11.74
N ASP A 250 29.64 -3.31 12.71
CA ASP A 250 30.41 -4.51 13.01
C ASP A 250 29.57 -5.47 13.84
N ILE A 251 29.69 -6.76 13.53
CA ILE A 251 29.01 -7.83 14.26
C ILE A 251 29.97 -8.50 15.21
N PRO A 252 29.68 -8.52 16.53
CA PRO A 252 30.52 -9.25 17.48
C PRO A 252 30.63 -10.74 17.11
N LYS A 253 31.80 -11.33 17.26
CA LYS A 253 32.08 -12.73 16.88
C LYS A 253 31.20 -13.75 17.60
N GLU A 254 30.79 -13.45 18.83
CA GLU A 254 29.91 -14.26 19.69
C GLU A 254 28.41 -14.09 19.38
N THR A 255 28.06 -13.40 18.29
CA THR A 255 26.65 -13.19 17.94
C THR A 255 25.96 -14.49 17.58
N VAL A 256 24.86 -14.79 18.27
CA VAL A 256 24.02 -15.97 18.00
C VAL A 256 22.93 -15.58 16.99
N TRP A 257 22.83 -16.36 15.93
CA TRP A 257 21.82 -16.18 14.90
C TRP A 257 20.56 -17.00 15.20
N GLU A 258 19.43 -16.32 15.34
CA GLU A 258 18.12 -16.93 15.62
C GLU A 258 17.49 -17.52 14.35
N LYS A 259 17.65 -16.85 13.23
CA LYS A 259 17.12 -17.22 11.90
C LYS A 259 18.00 -16.65 10.80
N GLN A 260 18.04 -17.38 9.68
CA GLN A 260 18.79 -16.95 8.51
C GLN A 260 17.95 -17.15 7.23
N TRP A 261 18.12 -16.23 6.28
CA TRP A 261 17.50 -16.27 4.96
C TRP A 261 18.49 -15.78 3.92
N ILE A 262 18.37 -16.29 2.70
CA ILE A 262 19.10 -15.72 1.56
C ILE A 262 18.08 -15.14 0.59
N SER A 263 18.24 -13.89 0.21
CA SER A 263 17.51 -13.28 -0.90
C SER A 263 18.40 -13.23 -2.14
N ILE A 264 17.80 -13.56 -3.29
CA ILE A 264 18.51 -13.70 -4.55
C ILE A 264 17.83 -12.84 -5.60
N ASP A 265 18.59 -11.90 -6.17
CA ASP A 265 18.27 -11.30 -7.44
C ASP A 265 19.04 -12.04 -8.54
N TYR A 266 18.31 -12.61 -9.51
CA TYR A 266 18.87 -13.49 -10.52
C TYR A 266 18.86 -12.84 -11.90
N GLY A 267 20.03 -12.65 -12.48
CA GLY A 267 20.23 -12.13 -13.83
C GLY A 267 21.12 -13.07 -14.69
N THR A 268 20.74 -13.30 -15.94
CA THR A 268 21.55 -14.08 -16.87
C THR A 268 22.69 -13.26 -17.50
N GLN A 269 22.42 -12.01 -17.86
CA GLN A 269 23.41 -11.05 -18.37
C GLN A 269 23.76 -10.01 -17.33
N ASN A 270 22.77 -9.56 -16.56
CA ASN A 270 22.91 -8.67 -15.44
C ASN A 270 23.52 -9.42 -14.23
N ALA A 271 23.76 -8.70 -13.16
CA ALA A 271 24.31 -9.32 -11.97
C ALA A 271 23.34 -10.34 -11.35
N THR A 272 23.92 -11.42 -10.83
CA THR A 272 23.26 -12.33 -9.88
C THR A 272 23.84 -12.06 -8.50
N VAL A 273 22.97 -11.89 -7.52
CA VAL A 273 23.31 -11.48 -6.16
C VAL A 273 22.69 -12.44 -5.15
N PHE A 274 23.47 -12.89 -4.17
CA PHE A 274 22.99 -13.60 -2.98
C PHE A 274 23.24 -12.72 -1.75
N LYS A 275 22.23 -12.53 -0.91
CA LYS A 275 22.31 -11.70 0.28
C LYS A 275 21.94 -12.54 1.49
N LEU A 276 22.91 -12.81 2.37
CA LEU A 276 22.65 -13.53 3.64
C LEU A 276 22.15 -12.55 4.69
N TRP A 277 20.93 -12.78 5.13
CA TRP A 277 20.28 -12.05 6.20
C TRP A 277 20.16 -12.90 7.46
N SER A 278 20.71 -12.44 8.56
CA SER A 278 20.75 -13.15 9.84
C SER A 278 20.07 -12.32 10.93
N LEU A 279 19.18 -12.94 11.71
CA LEU A 279 18.44 -12.31 12.80
C LEU A 279 19.18 -12.47 14.12
N SER A 280 19.35 -11.38 14.83
CA SER A 280 19.77 -11.39 16.25
C SER A 280 19.07 -10.26 17.00
N LYS A 281 18.49 -10.56 18.16
CA LYS A 281 17.84 -9.60 19.07
C LYS A 281 16.84 -8.65 18.36
N GLY A 282 16.09 -9.21 17.40
CA GLY A 282 15.03 -8.49 16.68
C GLY A 282 15.51 -7.53 15.58
N THR A 283 16.81 -7.52 15.27
CA THR A 283 17.42 -6.80 14.13
C THR A 283 17.97 -7.80 13.12
N TRP A 284 17.80 -7.52 11.84
CA TRP A 284 18.34 -8.31 10.75
C TRP A 284 19.61 -7.67 10.21
N TYR A 285 20.63 -8.48 10.03
CA TYR A 285 21.93 -8.07 9.55
C TYR A 285 22.21 -8.72 8.21
N ASN A 286 22.55 -7.92 7.19
CA ASN A 286 23.15 -8.44 5.98
C ASN A 286 24.65 -8.64 6.25
N ASN A 287 25.02 -9.87 6.50
CA ASN A 287 26.37 -10.22 6.96
C ASN A 287 27.22 -10.95 5.92
N ALA A 288 26.66 -11.25 4.75
CA ALA A 288 27.42 -11.73 3.60
C ALA A 288 26.69 -11.40 2.28
N GLU A 289 27.51 -11.15 1.26
CA GLU A 289 27.05 -10.80 -0.09
C GLU A 289 27.89 -11.55 -1.12
N TYR A 290 27.21 -12.18 -2.08
CA TYR A 290 27.80 -12.67 -3.33
C TYR A 290 27.31 -11.79 -4.46
N TYR A 291 28.21 -11.42 -5.37
CA TYR A 291 27.90 -10.63 -6.57
C TYR A 291 28.67 -11.17 -7.76
N TYR A 292 27.97 -11.46 -8.85
CA TYR A 292 28.58 -11.83 -10.13
C TYR A 292 27.81 -11.20 -11.28
N SER A 293 28.50 -10.41 -12.10
CA SER A 293 27.93 -9.80 -13.31
C SER A 293 28.56 -10.42 -14.57
N GLY A 294 27.75 -11.09 -15.34
CA GLY A 294 28.20 -11.64 -16.64
C GLY A 294 28.61 -10.56 -17.63
N ARG A 295 28.02 -9.37 -17.53
CA ARG A 295 28.39 -8.20 -18.35
C ARG A 295 29.76 -7.63 -17.98
N GLU A 296 30.06 -7.50 -16.69
CA GLU A 296 31.33 -6.95 -16.22
C GLU A 296 32.49 -7.93 -16.42
N THR A 297 32.24 -9.23 -16.24
CA THR A 297 33.24 -10.28 -16.39
C THR A 297 33.42 -10.77 -17.83
N GLY A 298 32.52 -10.37 -18.74
CA GLY A 298 32.48 -10.86 -20.12
C GLY A 298 32.10 -12.33 -20.26
N ARG A 299 31.65 -13.00 -19.19
CA ARG A 299 31.31 -14.44 -19.19
C ARG A 299 29.99 -14.67 -18.45
N GLN A 300 29.03 -15.28 -19.13
CA GLN A 300 27.77 -15.70 -18.49
C GLN A 300 27.96 -17.06 -17.79
N LYS A 301 27.30 -17.18 -16.63
CA LYS A 301 27.15 -18.45 -15.90
C LYS A 301 25.82 -19.11 -16.23
N THR A 302 25.80 -20.44 -16.20
CA THR A 302 24.57 -21.24 -16.27
C THR A 302 23.88 -21.32 -14.91
N ASP A 303 22.60 -21.75 -14.89
CA ASP A 303 21.86 -22.02 -13.65
C ASP A 303 22.65 -22.94 -12.71
N GLU A 304 23.25 -24.02 -13.25
CA GLU A 304 24.04 -24.98 -12.46
C GLU A 304 25.30 -24.32 -11.84
N GLN A 305 26.02 -23.49 -12.61
CA GLN A 305 27.18 -22.78 -12.10
C GLN A 305 26.84 -21.79 -10.98
N TYR A 306 25.68 -21.12 -11.07
CA TYR A 306 25.23 -20.28 -9.97
C TYR A 306 24.78 -21.10 -8.74
N ILE A 307 24.30 -22.33 -8.94
CA ILE A 307 23.98 -23.23 -7.84
C ILE A 307 25.26 -23.72 -7.17
N ASP A 308 26.30 -24.04 -7.92
CA ASP A 308 27.60 -24.42 -7.37
C ASP A 308 28.18 -23.25 -6.55
N ASP A 309 28.16 -22.02 -7.05
CA ASP A 309 28.57 -20.82 -6.28
C ASP A 309 27.72 -20.65 -5.00
N LEU A 310 26.43 -20.96 -5.06
CA LEU A 310 25.56 -20.90 -3.88
C LEU A 310 25.90 -21.99 -2.86
N GLU A 311 26.27 -23.19 -3.32
CA GLU A 311 26.73 -24.28 -2.45
C GLU A 311 28.04 -23.89 -1.73
N ASP A 312 28.99 -23.28 -2.47
CA ASP A 312 30.23 -22.73 -1.89
C ASP A 312 29.89 -21.63 -0.87
N PHE A 313 28.95 -20.73 -1.19
CA PHE A 313 28.49 -19.69 -0.27
C PHE A 313 27.86 -20.28 1.01
N PHE A 314 27.11 -21.39 0.90
CA PHE A 314 26.57 -22.12 2.05
C PHE A 314 27.69 -22.72 2.90
N PHE A 315 28.71 -23.29 2.26
CA PHE A 315 29.86 -23.89 2.95
C PHE A 315 30.68 -22.81 3.71
N ASP A 316 31.01 -21.71 3.03
CA ASP A 316 31.84 -20.62 3.58
C ASP A 316 31.19 -19.96 4.82
N HIS A 317 29.85 -19.95 4.86
CA HIS A 317 29.09 -19.35 5.95
C HIS A 317 28.49 -20.36 6.94
N ASN A 318 28.87 -21.63 6.85
CA ASN A 318 28.37 -22.72 7.72
C ASN A 318 26.83 -22.82 7.76
N LEU A 319 26.19 -22.70 6.57
CA LEU A 319 24.73 -22.69 6.46
C LEU A 319 24.17 -24.10 6.24
N SER A 320 22.99 -24.36 6.82
CA SER A 320 22.26 -25.60 6.59
C SER A 320 21.11 -25.37 5.59
N ARG A 321 21.02 -26.24 4.55
CA ARG A 321 19.92 -26.18 3.57
C ARG A 321 18.54 -26.43 4.19
N ARG A 322 18.46 -27.03 5.38
CA ARG A 322 17.21 -27.27 6.11
C ARG A 322 16.72 -26.03 6.82
N ASP A 323 17.64 -25.18 7.29
CA ASP A 323 17.33 -24.05 8.15
C ASP A 323 17.24 -22.73 7.38
N VAL A 324 17.95 -22.61 6.25
CA VAL A 324 17.98 -21.41 5.42
C VAL A 324 17.05 -21.55 4.22
N LYS A 325 16.15 -20.57 4.06
CA LYS A 325 15.24 -20.49 2.92
C LYS A 325 15.73 -19.45 1.93
N LEU A 326 15.54 -19.74 0.64
CA LEU A 326 15.90 -18.85 -0.48
C LEU A 326 14.68 -18.06 -0.95
N ILE A 327 14.82 -16.74 -1.06
CA ILE A 327 13.82 -15.84 -1.63
C ILE A 327 14.30 -15.48 -3.04
N VAL A 328 13.55 -15.85 -4.07
CA VAL A 328 13.97 -15.68 -5.47
C VAL A 328 12.86 -14.98 -6.25
N ASP A 329 13.24 -14.15 -7.23
CA ASP A 329 12.30 -13.48 -8.13
C ASP A 329 11.35 -14.50 -8.78
N PRO A 330 10.04 -14.22 -8.85
CA PRO A 330 9.08 -15.11 -9.53
C PRO A 330 9.41 -15.40 -10.99
N SER A 331 10.05 -14.50 -11.71
CA SER A 331 10.41 -14.63 -13.12
C SER A 331 11.51 -15.67 -13.38
N ALA A 332 12.39 -15.94 -12.40
CA ALA A 332 13.50 -16.89 -12.49
C ALA A 332 13.02 -18.37 -12.41
N ALA A 333 12.15 -18.80 -13.32
CA ALA A 333 11.45 -20.09 -13.21
C ALA A 333 12.42 -21.31 -13.35
N SER A 334 13.37 -21.27 -14.31
CA SER A 334 14.37 -22.34 -14.52
C SER A 334 15.28 -22.47 -13.30
N PHE A 335 15.87 -21.39 -12.86
CA PHE A 335 16.75 -21.34 -11.71
C PHE A 335 16.08 -21.85 -10.43
N LYS A 336 14.83 -21.41 -10.16
CA LYS A 336 14.05 -21.92 -9.02
C LYS A 336 13.80 -23.42 -9.09
N LYS A 337 13.57 -23.97 -10.29
CA LYS A 337 13.40 -25.42 -10.48
C LYS A 337 14.71 -26.16 -10.21
N ALA A 338 15.81 -25.67 -10.74
CA ALA A 338 17.13 -26.24 -10.51
C ALA A 338 17.54 -26.22 -9.02
N LEU A 339 17.33 -25.11 -8.33
CA LEU A 339 17.54 -25.00 -6.88
C LEU A 339 16.74 -26.04 -6.08
N ARG A 340 15.46 -26.25 -6.41
CA ARG A 340 14.63 -27.26 -5.74
C ARG A 340 15.12 -28.68 -6.00
N ASN A 341 15.58 -28.96 -7.21
CA ASN A 341 16.15 -30.26 -7.56
C ASN A 341 17.43 -30.57 -6.75
N ARG A 342 18.20 -29.53 -6.39
CA ARG A 342 19.38 -29.62 -5.52
C ARG A 342 19.01 -29.63 -4.01
N GLY A 343 17.72 -29.64 -3.65
CA GLY A 343 17.23 -29.77 -2.27
C GLY A 343 17.11 -28.46 -1.48
N PHE A 344 17.18 -27.29 -2.15
CA PHE A 344 16.96 -26.00 -1.50
C PHE A 344 15.48 -25.68 -1.29
N VAL A 345 15.16 -25.02 -0.20
CA VAL A 345 13.81 -24.52 0.07
C VAL A 345 13.63 -23.13 -0.54
N VAL A 346 12.90 -23.06 -1.67
CA VAL A 346 12.75 -21.83 -2.47
C VAL A 346 11.34 -21.25 -2.33
N VAL A 347 11.25 -19.96 -1.99
CA VAL A 347 10.02 -19.17 -1.93
C VAL A 347 10.07 -18.01 -2.91
N ASN A 348 8.91 -17.59 -3.44
CA ASN A 348 8.84 -16.44 -4.35
C ASN A 348 8.99 -15.13 -3.59
N ALA A 349 9.74 -14.20 -4.17
CA ALA A 349 9.78 -12.81 -3.78
C ALA A 349 8.43 -12.10 -4.07
N ASN A 350 8.26 -10.91 -3.51
CA ASN A 350 7.24 -9.95 -3.91
C ASN A 350 7.97 -8.81 -4.63
N ASN A 351 7.74 -8.69 -5.92
CA ASN A 351 8.46 -7.74 -6.76
C ASN A 351 7.77 -6.37 -6.91
N ASN A 352 6.78 -6.01 -6.09
CA ASN A 352 6.23 -4.66 -6.12
C ASN A 352 7.32 -3.65 -5.71
N VAL A 353 7.80 -2.87 -6.68
CA VAL A 353 8.95 -1.98 -6.49
C VAL A 353 8.63 -0.84 -5.52
N LEU A 354 7.62 -0.02 -5.81
CA LEU A 354 7.32 1.17 -5.01
C LEU A 354 6.89 0.86 -3.58
N ASP A 355 6.01 -0.14 -3.41
CA ASP A 355 5.62 -0.61 -2.07
C ASP A 355 6.81 -1.20 -1.31
N GLY A 356 7.69 -1.89 -2.03
CA GLY A 356 8.90 -2.49 -1.47
C GLY A 356 9.92 -1.45 -1.02
N VAL A 357 10.20 -0.43 -1.86
CA VAL A 357 11.08 0.69 -1.53
C VAL A 357 10.56 1.40 -0.27
N ARG A 358 9.31 1.82 -0.28
CA ARG A 358 8.68 2.48 0.87
C ARG A 358 8.77 1.65 2.15
N PHE A 359 8.50 0.34 2.04
CA PHE A 359 8.53 -0.57 3.18
C PHE A 359 9.96 -0.76 3.70
N MET A 360 10.94 -0.94 2.80
CA MET A 360 12.35 -1.09 3.18
C MET A 360 12.88 0.17 3.86
N MET A 361 12.62 1.38 3.32
CA MET A 361 12.96 2.65 3.97
C MET A 361 12.39 2.73 5.41
N THR A 362 11.14 2.30 5.59
CA THR A 362 10.52 2.23 6.92
C THR A 362 11.27 1.28 7.85
N GLN A 363 11.69 0.09 7.37
CA GLN A 363 12.43 -0.87 8.21
C GLN A 363 13.84 -0.36 8.55
N MET A 364 14.48 0.37 7.64
CA MET A 364 15.74 1.06 7.86
C MET A 364 15.59 2.11 8.98
N ASN A 365 14.61 3.00 8.88
CA ASN A 365 14.32 4.02 9.90
C ASN A 365 14.03 3.43 11.29
N LEU A 366 13.36 2.28 11.32
CA LEU A 366 13.06 1.54 12.56
C LEU A 366 14.27 0.74 13.10
N GLY A 367 15.42 0.77 12.43
CA GLY A 367 16.63 0.02 12.82
C GLY A 367 16.47 -1.49 12.74
N LYS A 368 15.51 -1.98 11.92
CA LYS A 368 15.26 -3.41 11.76
C LYS A 368 16.14 -4.10 10.73
N MET A 369 16.81 -3.33 9.88
CA MET A 369 17.76 -3.78 8.87
C MET A 369 19.09 -3.04 9.05
N LYS A 370 20.17 -3.78 9.06
CA LYS A 370 21.54 -3.30 9.15
C LYS A 370 22.41 -4.04 8.13
N TRP A 371 23.49 -3.41 7.72
CA TRP A 371 24.47 -3.99 6.81
C TRP A 371 25.83 -4.08 7.49
N THR A 372 26.73 -4.83 6.91
CA THR A 372 28.15 -4.90 7.32
C THR A 372 29.03 -4.45 6.17
N GLU A 373 30.31 -4.26 6.42
CA GLU A 373 31.30 -3.95 5.37
C GLU A 373 31.43 -5.08 4.33
N ALA A 374 30.93 -6.31 4.62
CA ALA A 374 30.84 -7.38 3.63
C ALA A 374 29.84 -7.09 2.50
N SER A 375 28.92 -6.11 2.69
CA SER A 375 27.88 -5.73 1.70
C SER A 375 28.39 -4.65 0.72
N GLN A 376 29.59 -4.80 0.18
CA GLN A 376 30.29 -3.74 -0.58
C GLN A 376 29.52 -3.24 -1.82
N TYR A 377 28.90 -4.14 -2.58
CA TYR A 377 28.11 -3.76 -3.76
C TYR A 377 26.83 -3.05 -3.36
N THR A 378 26.13 -3.53 -2.34
CA THR A 378 24.95 -2.85 -1.77
C THR A 378 25.29 -1.42 -1.33
N LEU A 379 26.42 -1.23 -0.64
CA LEU A 379 26.85 0.10 -0.16
C LEU A 379 27.14 1.07 -1.33
N LYS A 380 27.63 0.57 -2.46
CA LYS A 380 27.78 1.36 -3.70
C LYS A 380 26.42 1.70 -4.31
N GLU A 381 25.51 0.72 -4.40
CA GLU A 381 24.19 0.92 -4.98
C GLU A 381 23.36 1.93 -4.19
N PHE A 382 23.44 1.99 -2.85
CA PHE A 382 22.78 3.04 -2.07
C PHE A 382 23.16 4.46 -2.52
N GLY A 383 24.40 4.66 -2.99
CA GLY A 383 24.87 5.96 -3.49
C GLY A 383 24.51 6.25 -4.95
N SER A 384 23.94 5.31 -5.68
CA SER A 384 23.70 5.43 -7.13
C SER A 384 22.29 5.07 -7.58
N TYR A 385 21.48 4.45 -6.75
CA TYR A 385 20.11 4.06 -7.12
C TYR A 385 19.18 5.26 -7.08
N MET A 386 18.70 5.65 -8.27
CA MET A 386 18.00 6.93 -8.50
C MET A 386 16.55 6.72 -8.93
N TRP A 387 15.72 7.70 -8.61
CA TRP A 387 14.40 7.86 -9.24
C TRP A 387 14.54 8.21 -10.71
N ASP A 388 13.64 7.69 -11.55
CA ASP A 388 13.57 8.02 -12.97
C ASP A 388 12.87 9.37 -13.19
N LYS A 389 13.66 10.38 -13.44
CA LYS A 389 13.17 11.74 -13.69
C LYS A 389 12.21 11.82 -14.88
N LYS A 390 12.46 11.04 -15.95
CA LYS A 390 11.58 11.07 -17.14
C LYS A 390 10.21 10.46 -16.82
N ALA A 391 10.13 9.46 -15.97
CA ALA A 391 8.88 8.92 -15.47
C ALA A 391 8.17 9.94 -14.58
N ALA A 392 8.91 10.57 -13.66
CA ALA A 392 8.36 11.59 -12.76
C ALA A 392 7.75 12.79 -13.51
N ASP A 393 8.37 13.25 -14.61
CA ASP A 393 7.84 14.31 -15.47
C ASP A 393 6.51 13.91 -16.15
N ARG A 394 6.23 12.61 -16.30
CA ARG A 394 4.95 12.09 -16.80
C ARG A 394 3.94 11.79 -15.68
N GLY A 395 4.26 12.09 -14.44
CA GLY A 395 3.40 11.83 -13.29
C GLY A 395 3.48 10.40 -12.73
N GLU A 396 4.50 9.64 -13.14
CA GLU A 396 4.73 8.27 -12.72
C GLU A 396 5.95 8.20 -11.79
N ASP A 397 5.86 7.43 -10.71
CA ASP A 397 7.02 7.08 -9.91
C ASP A 397 7.64 5.80 -10.47
N ALA A 398 8.86 5.90 -10.94
CA ALA A 398 9.66 4.75 -11.35
C ALA A 398 11.11 4.93 -10.87
N VAL A 399 11.84 3.85 -10.85
CA VAL A 399 13.26 3.82 -10.53
C VAL A 399 14.07 3.52 -11.78
N VAL A 400 15.27 4.08 -11.88
CA VAL A 400 16.21 3.72 -12.93
C VAL A 400 16.63 2.27 -12.72
N LYS A 401 16.50 1.45 -13.77
CA LYS A 401 16.82 0.01 -13.73
C LYS A 401 18.30 -0.25 -14.05
N GLU A 402 19.17 0.38 -13.27
CA GLU A 402 20.62 0.24 -13.33
C GLU A 402 21.18 0.26 -11.91
N HIS A 403 22.17 -0.58 -11.62
CA HIS A 403 22.82 -0.65 -10.30
C HIS A 403 21.82 -0.85 -9.15
N ASP A 404 20.88 -1.76 -9.33
CA ASP A 404 19.76 -2.02 -8.42
C ASP A 404 19.69 -3.47 -7.89
N HIS A 405 20.60 -4.34 -8.30
CA HIS A 405 20.53 -5.79 -8.06
C HIS A 405 20.63 -6.18 -6.59
N CYS A 406 21.56 -5.57 -5.84
CA CYS A 406 21.70 -5.81 -4.42
C CYS A 406 20.51 -5.25 -3.64
N LEU A 407 20.07 -4.04 -4.00
CA LEU A 407 18.93 -3.38 -3.37
C LEU A 407 17.61 -4.05 -3.70
N ASP A 408 17.47 -4.64 -4.90
CA ASP A 408 16.31 -5.46 -5.26
C ASP A 408 16.29 -6.76 -4.41
N ALA A 409 17.44 -7.42 -4.23
CA ALA A 409 17.53 -8.57 -3.32
C ALA A 409 17.20 -8.20 -1.87
N ASP A 410 17.66 -7.04 -1.37
CA ASP A 410 17.33 -6.53 -0.05
C ASP A 410 15.83 -6.21 0.09
N ARG A 411 15.22 -5.64 -0.95
CA ARG A 411 13.79 -5.38 -1.05
C ARG A 411 12.97 -6.68 -1.03
N TYR A 412 13.43 -7.72 -1.74
CA TYR A 412 12.79 -9.06 -1.71
C TYR A 412 12.80 -9.65 -0.31
N PHE A 413 13.92 -9.53 0.40
CA PHE A 413 14.01 -9.94 1.80
C PHE A 413 13.03 -9.17 2.67
N ALA A 414 13.04 -7.83 2.63
CA ALA A 414 12.16 -6.98 3.42
C ALA A 414 10.69 -7.32 3.20
N MET A 415 10.27 -7.44 1.95
CA MET A 415 8.88 -7.72 1.57
C MET A 415 8.44 -9.15 1.89
N LYS A 416 9.36 -10.10 2.01
CA LYS A 416 9.01 -11.50 2.31
C LYS A 416 9.05 -11.83 3.78
N VAL A 417 10.05 -11.32 4.49
CA VAL A 417 10.35 -11.71 5.87
C VAL A 417 9.78 -10.71 6.87
N LEU A 418 9.95 -9.42 6.61
CA LEU A 418 9.53 -8.35 7.53
C LEU A 418 8.08 -7.90 7.28
N TYR A 419 7.61 -7.97 6.04
CA TYR A 419 6.25 -7.61 5.69
C TYR A 419 5.27 -8.69 6.15
N VAL A 420 4.94 -8.69 7.43
CA VAL A 420 3.85 -9.52 7.96
C VAL A 420 2.53 -8.91 7.51
N LYS A 421 1.91 -9.47 6.47
CA LYS A 421 0.46 -9.31 6.33
C LYS A 421 -0.13 -9.72 7.67
N LYS A 422 -0.77 -8.80 8.41
CA LYS A 422 -1.57 -9.14 9.59
C LYS A 422 -2.66 -10.13 9.13
N GLN A 423 -2.31 -11.41 9.04
CA GLN A 423 -3.30 -12.47 9.08
C GLN A 423 -3.90 -12.39 10.47
N ARG A 424 -5.11 -11.87 10.55
CA ARG A 424 -5.92 -12.03 11.76
C ARG A 424 -6.15 -13.52 11.90
N ASN A 425 -5.37 -14.17 12.75
CA ASN A 425 -5.73 -15.44 13.35
C ASN A 425 -6.97 -15.21 14.22
N ILE A 426 -8.15 -15.25 13.60
CA ILE A 426 -9.35 -15.65 14.30
C ILE A 426 -9.38 -17.20 14.19
N LYS A 427 -8.47 -17.87 14.89
CA LYS A 427 -8.76 -19.17 15.44
C LYS A 427 -9.66 -18.93 16.64
N LEU A 428 -10.96 -18.97 16.42
CA LEU A 428 -11.90 -19.33 17.48
C LEU A 428 -11.42 -20.68 18.02
N ARG A 429 -10.90 -20.67 19.23
CA ARG A 429 -10.79 -21.88 20.03
C ARG A 429 -12.19 -22.51 20.08
N LYS A 430 -12.37 -23.62 19.40
CA LYS A 430 -13.32 -24.63 19.76
C LYS A 430 -12.66 -25.37 20.95
N GLU A 431 -12.92 -24.92 22.14
CA GLU A 431 -12.84 -25.74 23.33
C GLU A 431 -14.27 -26.10 23.71
N GLY A 432 -14.49 -27.39 23.66
CA GLY A 432 -15.72 -27.99 24.10
C GLY A 432 -15.92 -27.89 25.63
N ILE A 433 -17.10 -27.86 25.97
CA ILE A 433 -17.85 -28.82 26.83
C ILE A 433 -19.32 -28.59 26.50
#